data_89c1dd647bd4731488545ba0c2fb7a43
#
_entry.id   89c1dd647bd4731488545ba0c2fb7a43
#
_cell.length_a   1.000
_cell.length_b   1.000
_cell.length_c   1.000
_cell.angle_alpha   90.00
_cell.angle_beta   90.00
_cell.angle_gamma   90.00
#
_symmetry.space_group_name_H-M   'P 1'
#
loop_
_entity.id
_entity.type
_entity.pdbx_description
1 polymer ?
#
loop_
_entity_poly.entity_id
_entity_poly.type
_entity_poly.pdbx_seq_one_letter_code
_entity_poly.pdbx_strand_id
1 'polypeptide(L)'
;MNACEIEIKVAEYAKEHNLCAKDDAVIVALSGGADSVALLRILLSIGVQCCALHCNFGLRGAESDRDEAFVRNLCTQLGVSLKVKHFDVAKYEQEQKVSTEMACRELRYAWFDEERALQGAKAIAVAHHYDDNVETFFLNMLRGTGIQGLTGIRAKNGYVVRPLLCVKREEIEAYLKELGQEYVVDSTNLENDFKRNKIRNVLIPTLNELFPDYEAGMMRTLQNLQGCNDFYQSAVEELRVKAVDKTQNDVVRVVLDQISSITAGRETAIFELIKDYGFNSQDAERINKCLDEDCTETRTFLSHKCEAHLKNSFLDIYPIRNEVADVKCLNVNDLLEQGNDDSELVASIETKAKGQKMIPGIDGRKTIALNVDILKENPLLIVRGWKQGDRISPYGMKGSKLVSDLFADNKFTSYQKHSARVVALASEEGCEGEVIWVLNLRASRHYAVGVNDESYLKLSIRE
;
A
#
# COMPACT_ATOMS: atom_id res chain seq x y z
N MET A 1 -24.21 10.98 34.41
CA MET A 1 -22.78 10.67 34.68
C MET A 1 -22.11 12.00 35.00
N ASN A 2 -21.38 12.10 36.09
CA ASN A 2 -20.64 13.31 36.44
C ASN A 2 -19.25 13.31 35.75
N ALA A 3 -18.53 14.45 35.78
CA ALA A 3 -17.24 14.58 35.11
C ALA A 3 -16.22 13.52 35.55
N CYS A 4 -16.18 13.17 36.80
CA CYS A 4 -15.27 12.15 37.31
C CYS A 4 -15.63 10.73 36.81
N GLU A 5 -16.91 10.42 36.68
CA GLU A 5 -17.37 9.11 36.20
C GLU A 5 -17.01 8.87 34.74
N ILE A 6 -17.12 9.88 33.88
CA ILE A 6 -16.73 9.75 32.45
C ILE A 6 -15.21 9.60 32.32
N GLU A 7 -14.43 10.33 33.10
CA GLU A 7 -12.96 10.23 33.10
C GLU A 7 -12.50 8.83 33.54
N ILE A 8 -13.11 8.26 34.57
CA ILE A 8 -12.83 6.89 35.03
C ILE A 8 -13.20 5.87 33.93
N LYS A 9 -14.40 5.99 33.36
CA LYS A 9 -14.86 5.11 32.25
C LYS A 9 -13.90 5.09 31.07
N VAL A 10 -13.41 6.26 30.64
CA VAL A 10 -12.46 6.40 29.55
C VAL A 10 -11.09 5.85 29.94
N ALA A 11 -10.63 6.08 31.18
CA ALA A 11 -9.35 5.54 31.67
C ALA A 11 -9.35 4.01 31.70
N GLU A 12 -10.43 3.40 32.20
CA GLU A 12 -10.60 1.94 32.20
C GLU A 12 -10.62 1.37 30.80
N TYR A 13 -11.39 1.98 29.89
CA TYR A 13 -11.45 1.59 28.49
C TYR A 13 -10.09 1.71 27.79
N ALA A 14 -9.37 2.82 28.03
CA ALA A 14 -8.04 3.02 27.46
C ALA A 14 -7.03 1.96 27.96
N LYS A 15 -7.14 1.56 29.23
CA LYS A 15 -6.31 0.50 29.81
C LYS A 15 -6.66 -0.88 29.24
N GLU A 16 -7.95 -1.23 29.18
CA GLU A 16 -8.43 -2.52 28.66
C GLU A 16 -7.97 -2.74 27.21
N HIS A 17 -8.08 -1.71 26.38
CA HIS A 17 -7.70 -1.77 24.96
C HIS A 17 -6.25 -1.36 24.67
N ASN A 18 -5.44 -1.11 25.69
CA ASN A 18 -4.03 -0.70 25.56
C ASN A 18 -3.84 0.49 24.60
N LEU A 19 -4.64 1.56 24.80
CA LEU A 19 -4.66 2.74 23.96
C LEU A 19 -3.59 3.76 24.38
N CYS A 20 -3.67 4.20 25.62
CA CYS A 20 -2.72 5.11 26.26
C CYS A 20 -2.80 4.94 27.78
N ALA A 21 -1.76 5.36 28.46
CA ALA A 21 -1.64 5.31 29.92
C ALA A 21 -1.16 6.66 30.45
N LYS A 22 -1.21 6.82 31.76
CA LYS A 22 -0.59 7.97 32.44
C LYS A 22 0.86 8.13 32.00
N ASP A 23 1.29 9.37 31.81
CA ASP A 23 2.63 9.78 31.38
C ASP A 23 3.01 9.40 29.91
N ASP A 24 2.15 8.69 29.16
CA ASP A 24 2.37 8.50 27.74
C ASP A 24 2.29 9.84 26.99
N ALA A 25 3.19 10.07 26.05
CA ALA A 25 3.10 11.17 25.10
C ALA A 25 2.14 10.81 23.97
N VAL A 26 1.05 11.58 23.82
CA VAL A 26 -0.03 11.33 22.86
C VAL A 26 -0.35 12.58 22.07
N ILE A 27 -0.46 12.44 20.76
CA ILE A 27 -0.97 13.48 19.88
C ILE A 27 -2.50 13.46 19.92
N VAL A 28 -3.14 14.60 20.11
CA VAL A 28 -4.59 14.76 20.08
C VAL A 28 -5.00 15.52 18.81
N ALA A 29 -5.81 14.89 17.98
CA ALA A 29 -6.42 15.52 16.82
C ALA A 29 -7.53 16.48 17.29
N LEU A 30 -7.25 17.78 17.31
CA LEU A 30 -8.11 18.80 17.90
C LEU A 30 -8.77 19.66 16.82
N SER A 31 -10.04 19.41 16.53
CA SER A 31 -10.82 20.20 15.57
C SER A 31 -11.45 21.46 16.18
N GLY A 32 -11.61 21.51 17.50
CA GLY A 32 -12.36 22.54 18.23
C GLY A 32 -13.80 22.14 18.55
N GLY A 33 -14.33 21.11 17.90
CA GLY A 33 -15.67 20.58 18.20
C GLY A 33 -15.74 19.83 19.53
N ALA A 34 -16.95 19.64 20.07
CA ALA A 34 -17.18 19.08 21.39
C ALA A 34 -16.40 17.79 21.65
N ASP A 35 -16.44 16.83 20.73
CA ASP A 35 -15.81 15.53 20.93
C ASP A 35 -14.29 15.66 21.09
N SER A 36 -13.66 16.47 20.23
CA SER A 36 -12.20 16.68 20.27
C SER A 36 -11.75 17.48 21.49
N VAL A 37 -12.56 18.43 21.94
CA VAL A 37 -12.32 19.20 23.16
C VAL A 37 -12.48 18.31 24.40
N ALA A 38 -13.52 17.48 24.47
CA ALA A 38 -13.72 16.52 25.54
C ALA A 38 -12.60 15.49 25.60
N LEU A 39 -12.17 14.96 24.45
CA LEU A 39 -11.02 14.05 24.37
C LEU A 39 -9.78 14.65 25.01
N LEU A 40 -9.42 15.88 24.62
CA LEU A 40 -8.26 16.58 25.18
C LEU A 40 -8.39 16.76 26.69
N ARG A 41 -9.54 17.23 27.17
CA ARG A 41 -9.80 17.46 28.59
C ARG A 41 -9.70 16.19 29.40
N ILE A 42 -10.31 15.10 28.95
CA ILE A 42 -10.28 13.79 29.61
C ILE A 42 -8.87 13.23 29.66
N LEU A 43 -8.13 13.27 28.54
CA LEU A 43 -6.75 12.76 28.51
C LEU A 43 -5.83 13.52 29.46
N LEU A 44 -6.00 14.84 29.56
CA LEU A 44 -5.24 15.68 30.53
C LEU A 44 -5.59 15.31 31.97
N SER A 45 -6.89 15.10 32.29
CA SER A 45 -7.33 14.77 33.65
C SER A 45 -6.80 13.43 34.16
N ILE A 46 -6.68 12.43 33.25
CA ILE A 46 -6.11 11.13 33.56
C ILE A 46 -4.56 11.08 33.50
N GLY A 47 -3.92 12.23 33.28
CA GLY A 47 -2.46 12.38 33.37
C GLY A 47 -1.69 12.00 32.12
N VAL A 48 -2.32 11.96 30.94
CA VAL A 48 -1.66 11.74 29.64
C VAL A 48 -0.97 13.03 29.20
N GLN A 49 0.26 12.95 28.70
CA GLN A 49 0.98 14.09 28.14
C GLN A 49 0.51 14.37 26.71
N CYS A 50 -0.27 15.43 26.52
CA CYS A 50 -0.91 15.75 25.27
C CYS A 50 -0.17 16.84 24.47
N CYS A 51 -0.02 16.60 23.16
CA CYS A 51 0.28 17.62 22.17
C CYS A 51 -0.90 17.70 21.20
N ALA A 52 -1.49 18.87 21.00
CA ALA A 52 -2.62 19.06 20.10
C ALA A 52 -2.16 19.34 18.66
N LEU A 53 -2.81 18.70 17.67
CA LEU A 53 -2.65 19.04 16.26
C LEU A 53 -3.98 19.51 15.68
N HIS A 54 -3.96 20.66 15.01
CA HIS A 54 -5.11 21.24 14.32
C HIS A 54 -4.82 21.37 12.82
N CYS A 55 -5.73 20.79 11.99
CA CYS A 55 -5.70 20.92 10.54
C CYS A 55 -6.65 22.03 10.10
N ASN A 56 -6.13 23.09 9.50
CA ASN A 56 -6.94 24.10 8.82
C ASN A 56 -6.93 23.81 7.31
N PHE A 57 -8.06 23.36 6.78
CA PHE A 57 -8.23 23.06 5.36
C PHE A 57 -8.73 24.24 4.52
N GLY A 58 -9.07 25.37 5.15
CA GLY A 58 -9.55 26.58 4.48
C GLY A 58 -10.89 26.46 3.77
N LEU A 59 -11.59 25.30 3.86
CA LEU A 59 -12.79 25.01 3.08
C LEU A 59 -14.00 25.88 3.44
N ARG A 60 -14.02 26.44 4.66
CA ARG A 60 -15.12 27.28 5.18
C ARG A 60 -14.70 28.75 5.39
N GLY A 61 -13.57 29.15 4.82
CA GLY A 61 -13.08 30.54 4.92
C GLY A 61 -13.01 31.02 6.37
N ALA A 62 -13.71 32.13 6.70
CA ALA A 62 -13.71 32.76 8.01
C ALA A 62 -14.12 31.83 9.18
N GLU A 63 -14.94 30.81 8.95
CA GLU A 63 -15.26 29.82 9.98
C GLU A 63 -14.05 28.97 10.33
N SER A 64 -13.26 28.56 9.32
CA SER A 64 -12.02 27.79 9.58
C SER A 64 -11.01 28.61 10.41
N ASP A 65 -10.89 29.91 10.16
CA ASP A 65 -10.02 30.80 10.89
C ASP A 65 -10.51 31.04 12.35
N ARG A 66 -11.83 31.17 12.53
CA ARG A 66 -12.46 31.25 13.87
C ARG A 66 -12.16 29.96 14.67
N ASP A 67 -12.31 28.81 14.06
CA ASP A 67 -12.11 27.51 14.70
C ASP A 67 -10.64 27.33 15.11
N GLU A 68 -9.70 27.76 14.27
CA GLU A 68 -8.27 27.78 14.59
C GLU A 68 -7.99 28.74 15.76
N ALA A 69 -8.56 29.96 15.75
CA ALA A 69 -8.38 30.91 16.84
C ALA A 69 -8.91 30.37 18.18
N PHE A 70 -10.04 29.69 18.17
CA PHE A 70 -10.60 28.99 19.35
C PHE A 70 -9.62 27.93 19.88
N VAL A 71 -9.12 27.05 19.01
CA VAL A 71 -8.18 25.97 19.37
C VAL A 71 -6.88 26.53 19.96
N ARG A 72 -6.34 27.62 19.39
CA ARG A 72 -5.15 28.32 19.91
C ARG A 72 -5.36 28.86 21.33
N ASN A 73 -6.50 29.51 21.55
CA ASN A 73 -6.88 30.03 22.86
C ASN A 73 -7.05 28.88 23.89
N LEU A 74 -7.78 27.83 23.53
CA LEU A 74 -8.00 26.67 24.38
C LEU A 74 -6.68 26.02 24.80
N CYS A 75 -5.78 25.75 23.87
CA CYS A 75 -4.49 25.15 24.17
C CYS A 75 -3.62 26.04 25.08
N THR A 76 -3.67 27.38 24.89
CA THR A 76 -2.99 28.32 25.75
C THR A 76 -3.52 28.28 27.17
N GLN A 77 -4.85 28.26 27.36
CA GLN A 77 -5.50 28.16 28.67
C GLN A 77 -5.17 26.85 29.39
N LEU A 78 -5.08 25.73 28.65
CA LEU A 78 -4.79 24.42 29.21
C LEU A 78 -3.31 24.10 29.35
N GLY A 79 -2.41 24.98 28.88
CA GLY A 79 -0.96 24.76 28.89
C GLY A 79 -0.52 23.64 27.98
N VAL A 80 -1.27 23.37 26.88
CA VAL A 80 -1.01 22.29 25.93
C VAL A 80 -0.26 22.81 24.70
N SER A 81 0.80 22.12 24.30
CA SER A 81 1.50 22.41 23.06
C SER A 81 0.59 22.19 21.86
N LEU A 82 0.55 23.16 20.93
CA LEU A 82 -0.27 23.12 19.73
C LEU A 82 0.59 23.31 18.48
N LYS A 83 0.36 22.47 17.49
CA LYS A 83 0.82 22.69 16.11
C LYS A 83 -0.39 22.82 15.18
N VAL A 84 -0.30 23.77 14.24
CA VAL A 84 -1.35 24.03 13.24
C VAL A 84 -0.72 23.89 11.86
N LYS A 85 -1.44 23.22 10.95
CA LYS A 85 -1.03 23.10 9.55
C LYS A 85 -2.18 23.50 8.63
N HIS A 86 -1.88 24.35 7.68
CA HIS A 86 -2.78 24.75 6.60
C HIS A 86 -2.51 23.86 5.39
N PHE A 87 -3.56 23.40 4.71
CA PHE A 87 -3.47 22.49 3.58
C PHE A 87 -4.10 23.09 2.33
N ASP A 88 -3.45 22.90 1.19
CA ASP A 88 -4.01 23.18 -0.13
C ASP A 88 -4.72 21.92 -0.64
N VAL A 89 -6.00 21.79 -0.25
CA VAL A 89 -6.82 20.62 -0.60
C VAL A 89 -7.09 20.55 -2.11
N ALA A 90 -7.33 21.70 -2.76
CA ALA A 90 -7.67 21.76 -4.18
C ALA A 90 -6.51 21.23 -5.05
N LYS A 91 -5.27 21.58 -4.70
CA LYS A 91 -4.11 21.06 -5.38
C LYS A 91 -3.97 19.54 -5.22
N TYR A 92 -4.16 19.03 -4.00
CA TYR A 92 -4.06 17.59 -3.73
C TYR A 92 -5.13 16.77 -4.46
N GLU A 93 -6.39 17.26 -4.50
CA GLU A 93 -7.50 16.65 -5.26
C GLU A 93 -7.16 16.47 -6.74
N GLN A 94 -6.58 17.51 -7.35
CA GLN A 94 -6.21 17.49 -8.76
C GLN A 94 -5.07 16.50 -9.03
N GLU A 95 -4.06 16.46 -8.16
CA GLU A 95 -2.89 15.60 -8.32
C GLU A 95 -3.25 14.12 -8.10
N GLN A 96 -4.04 13.82 -7.06
CA GLN A 96 -4.37 12.43 -6.67
C GLN A 96 -5.69 11.92 -7.24
N LYS A 97 -6.50 12.78 -7.86
CA LYS A 97 -7.84 12.47 -8.43
C LYS A 97 -8.78 11.84 -7.40
N VAL A 98 -8.79 12.36 -6.19
CA VAL A 98 -9.63 11.90 -5.07
C VAL A 98 -10.69 12.94 -4.71
N SER A 99 -11.72 12.54 -3.94
CA SER A 99 -12.72 13.47 -3.43
C SER A 99 -12.14 14.37 -2.31
N THR A 100 -12.76 15.54 -2.08
CA THR A 100 -12.41 16.48 -0.99
C THR A 100 -12.33 15.79 0.36
N GLU A 101 -13.28 14.92 0.69
CA GLU A 101 -13.28 14.16 1.95
C GLU A 101 -12.06 13.24 2.06
N MET A 102 -11.73 12.53 0.97
CA MET A 102 -10.57 11.65 0.92
C MET A 102 -9.27 12.45 1.00
N ALA A 103 -9.15 13.56 0.25
CA ALA A 103 -7.99 14.44 0.29
C ALA A 103 -7.72 14.97 1.71
N CYS A 104 -8.76 15.52 2.37
CA CYS A 104 -8.64 15.99 3.76
C CYS A 104 -8.23 14.87 4.72
N ARG A 105 -8.74 13.66 4.51
CA ARG A 105 -8.41 12.50 5.34
C ARG A 105 -6.96 12.08 5.15
N GLU A 106 -6.50 11.93 3.93
CA GLU A 106 -5.12 11.50 3.61
C GLU A 106 -4.10 12.53 4.10
N LEU A 107 -4.29 13.81 3.80
CA LEU A 107 -3.44 14.90 4.26
C LEU A 107 -3.35 14.97 5.80
N ARG A 108 -4.48 14.80 6.47
CA ARG A 108 -4.56 14.79 7.94
C ARG A 108 -3.72 13.67 8.54
N TYR A 109 -3.96 12.42 8.11
CA TYR A 109 -3.31 11.27 8.72
C TYR A 109 -1.83 11.18 8.37
N ALA A 110 -1.43 11.59 7.16
CA ALA A 110 -0.03 11.69 6.77
C ALA A 110 0.73 12.68 7.68
N TRP A 111 0.17 13.87 7.91
CA TRP A 111 0.79 14.85 8.80
C TRP A 111 0.77 14.41 10.27
N PHE A 112 -0.28 13.77 10.72
CA PHE A 112 -0.34 13.28 12.10
C PHE A 112 0.72 12.21 12.37
N ASP A 113 0.98 11.32 11.40
CA ASP A 113 2.01 10.29 11.55
C ASP A 113 3.43 10.88 11.48
N GLU A 114 3.67 11.86 10.60
CA GLU A 114 4.90 12.65 10.55
C GLU A 114 5.20 13.28 11.92
N GLU A 115 4.22 14.01 12.49
CA GLU A 115 4.38 14.69 13.78
C GLU A 115 4.53 13.70 14.93
N ARG A 116 3.82 12.58 14.89
CA ARG A 116 3.97 11.50 15.88
C ARG A 116 5.40 10.96 15.90
N ALA A 117 5.97 10.70 14.73
CA ALA A 117 7.34 10.21 14.61
C ALA A 117 8.37 11.24 15.08
N LEU A 118 8.21 12.52 14.69
CA LEU A 118 9.09 13.62 15.10
C LEU A 118 9.10 13.87 16.62
N GLN A 119 7.95 13.70 17.28
CA GLN A 119 7.81 13.93 18.72
C GLN A 119 8.03 12.66 19.56
N GLY A 120 8.23 11.50 18.93
CA GLY A 120 8.31 10.23 19.63
C GLY A 120 7.02 9.85 20.37
N ALA A 121 5.87 10.37 19.92
CA ALA A 121 4.61 10.11 20.58
C ALA A 121 4.15 8.65 20.35
N LYS A 122 3.57 8.05 21.39
CA LYS A 122 3.11 6.66 21.41
C LYS A 122 1.91 6.44 20.50
N ALA A 123 0.99 7.41 20.45
CA ALA A 123 -0.29 7.29 19.75
C ALA A 123 -0.82 8.64 19.26
N ILE A 124 -1.79 8.55 18.34
CA ILE A 124 -2.61 9.64 17.83
C ILE A 124 -4.04 9.39 18.30
N ALA A 125 -4.55 10.21 19.24
CA ALA A 125 -5.90 10.11 19.75
C ALA A 125 -6.88 10.90 18.86
N VAL A 126 -7.94 10.24 18.42
CA VAL A 126 -9.04 10.84 17.65
C VAL A 126 -10.37 10.64 18.36
N ALA A 127 -11.25 11.62 18.26
CA ALA A 127 -12.43 11.76 19.10
C ALA A 127 -13.69 11.04 18.55
N HIS A 128 -13.54 9.85 17.96
CA HIS A 128 -14.68 9.02 17.62
C HIS A 128 -15.32 8.48 18.90
N HIS A 129 -16.64 8.55 18.99
CA HIS A 129 -17.44 8.12 20.13
C HIS A 129 -18.40 6.96 19.78
N TYR A 130 -19.20 6.52 20.75
CA TYR A 130 -20.09 5.37 20.58
C TYR A 130 -21.07 5.53 19.41
N ASP A 131 -21.69 6.70 19.26
CA ASP A 131 -22.67 6.94 18.18
C ASP A 131 -22.03 6.85 16.79
N ASP A 132 -20.77 7.33 16.61
CA ASP A 132 -20.01 7.14 15.39
C ASP A 132 -19.83 5.66 15.05
N ASN A 133 -19.66 4.82 16.08
CA ASN A 133 -19.50 3.38 15.90
C ASN A 133 -20.80 2.74 15.39
N VAL A 134 -21.94 3.12 15.97
CA VAL A 134 -23.29 2.68 15.54
C VAL A 134 -23.57 3.15 14.10
N GLU A 135 -23.29 4.41 13.78
CA GLU A 135 -23.42 4.95 12.42
C GLU A 135 -22.58 4.16 11.42
N THR A 136 -21.34 3.84 11.77
CA THR A 136 -20.42 3.08 10.92
C THR A 136 -20.90 1.65 10.70
N PHE A 137 -21.43 1.01 11.72
CA PHE A 137 -22.06 -0.31 11.59
C PHE A 137 -23.17 -0.29 10.55
N PHE A 138 -24.15 0.62 10.66
CA PHE A 138 -25.25 0.73 9.71
C PHE A 138 -24.78 1.08 8.29
N LEU A 139 -23.85 2.01 8.16
CA LEU A 139 -23.28 2.35 6.86
C LEU A 139 -22.65 1.15 6.16
N ASN A 140 -21.86 0.37 6.88
CA ASN A 140 -21.16 -0.79 6.35
C ASN A 140 -22.15 -1.92 6.03
N MET A 141 -23.12 -2.18 6.93
CA MET A 141 -24.18 -3.16 6.70
C MET A 141 -24.97 -2.86 5.42
N LEU A 142 -25.37 -1.60 5.21
CA LEU A 142 -26.14 -1.17 4.03
C LEU A 142 -25.32 -1.17 2.74
N ARG A 143 -23.98 -1.11 2.82
CA ARG A 143 -23.08 -1.23 1.66
C ARG A 143 -22.79 -2.69 1.27
N GLY A 144 -23.09 -3.63 2.16
CA GLY A 144 -22.66 -5.02 2.04
C GLY A 144 -21.21 -5.19 2.44
N THR A 145 -20.94 -5.86 3.55
CA THR A 145 -19.60 -6.06 4.08
C THR A 145 -19.46 -7.41 4.76
N GLY A 146 -18.22 -7.91 4.88
CA GLY A 146 -17.89 -9.05 5.71
C GLY A 146 -17.83 -8.70 7.20
N ILE A 147 -17.49 -9.69 8.03
CA ILE A 147 -17.44 -9.56 9.49
C ILE A 147 -16.59 -8.38 9.96
N GLN A 148 -15.45 -8.13 9.31
CA GLN A 148 -14.54 -7.04 9.66
C GLN A 148 -15.21 -5.66 9.58
N GLY A 149 -16.05 -5.41 8.58
CA GLY A 149 -16.75 -4.14 8.45
C GLY A 149 -17.92 -3.99 9.42
N LEU A 150 -18.50 -5.11 9.88
CA LEU A 150 -19.58 -5.13 10.88
C LEU A 150 -19.07 -4.93 12.31
N THR A 151 -17.78 -5.00 12.58
CA THR A 151 -17.23 -4.68 13.91
C THR A 151 -17.27 -3.18 14.24
N GLY A 152 -17.68 -2.34 13.28
CA GLY A 152 -17.68 -0.89 13.46
C GLY A 152 -16.27 -0.29 13.47
N ILE A 153 -16.05 0.67 14.37
CA ILE A 153 -14.79 1.40 14.51
C ILE A 153 -13.91 0.69 15.55
N ARG A 154 -12.69 0.31 15.19
CA ARG A 154 -11.73 -0.29 16.14
C ARG A 154 -11.22 0.73 17.15
N ALA A 155 -11.10 0.32 18.40
CA ALA A 155 -10.52 1.15 19.46
C ALA A 155 -9.08 1.58 19.13
N LYS A 156 -8.31 0.68 18.48
CA LYS A 156 -6.94 0.92 18.03
C LYS A 156 -6.73 0.43 16.60
N ASN A 157 -6.03 1.24 15.80
CA ASN A 157 -5.60 0.88 14.46
C ASN A 157 -4.21 1.47 14.20
N GLY A 158 -3.17 0.62 14.26
CA GLY A 158 -1.80 1.08 14.26
C GLY A 158 -1.54 2.04 15.44
N TYR A 159 -1.12 3.26 15.13
CA TYR A 159 -0.88 4.32 16.11
C TYR A 159 -2.13 5.16 16.44
N VAL A 160 -3.22 4.98 15.70
CA VAL A 160 -4.46 5.73 15.93
C VAL A 160 -5.29 5.05 17.01
N VAL A 161 -5.62 5.79 18.08
CA VAL A 161 -6.42 5.32 19.22
C VAL A 161 -7.69 6.16 19.39
N ARG A 162 -8.74 5.55 19.92
CA ARG A 162 -10.07 6.17 20.05
C ARG A 162 -10.64 5.96 21.46
N PRO A 163 -10.16 6.73 22.42
CA PRO A 163 -10.53 6.54 23.84
C PRO A 163 -12.02 6.79 24.12
N LEU A 164 -12.70 7.61 23.29
CA LEU A 164 -14.11 7.96 23.50
C LEU A 164 -15.11 6.96 22.91
N LEU A 165 -14.68 5.84 22.31
CA LEU A 165 -15.64 4.85 21.77
C LEU A 165 -16.55 4.21 22.83
N CYS A 166 -16.19 4.29 24.09
CA CYS A 166 -17.01 3.80 25.20
C CYS A 166 -18.06 4.81 25.68
N VAL A 167 -18.04 6.07 25.23
CA VAL A 167 -18.95 7.13 25.68
C VAL A 167 -19.86 7.61 24.55
N LYS A 168 -21.05 8.08 24.93
CA LYS A 168 -22.03 8.65 24.00
C LYS A 168 -21.85 10.15 23.84
N ARG A 169 -22.38 10.68 22.75
CA ARG A 169 -22.39 12.12 22.47
C ARG A 169 -23.03 12.94 23.58
N GLU A 170 -24.16 12.47 24.13
CA GLU A 170 -24.85 13.11 25.23
C GLU A 170 -23.97 13.19 26.50
N GLU A 171 -23.22 12.13 26.81
CA GLU A 171 -22.30 12.11 27.97
C GLU A 171 -21.15 13.12 27.76
N ILE A 172 -20.64 13.26 26.51
CA ILE A 172 -19.62 14.25 26.14
C ILE A 172 -20.12 15.67 26.36
N GLU A 173 -21.34 15.98 25.88
CA GLU A 173 -21.92 17.32 26.04
C GLU A 173 -22.21 17.66 27.49
N ALA A 174 -22.71 16.70 28.25
CA ALA A 174 -22.95 16.87 29.72
C ALA A 174 -21.62 17.12 30.45
N TYR A 175 -20.54 16.40 30.11
CA TYR A 175 -19.19 16.59 30.65
C TYR A 175 -18.65 18.00 30.40
N LEU A 176 -18.71 18.48 29.15
CA LEU A 176 -18.24 19.82 28.83
C LEU A 176 -19.07 20.92 29.51
N LYS A 177 -20.37 20.72 29.61
CA LYS A 177 -21.27 21.63 30.31
C LYS A 177 -20.95 21.72 31.82
N GLU A 178 -20.67 20.59 32.46
CA GLU A 178 -20.29 20.55 33.89
C GLU A 178 -18.98 21.30 34.14
N LEU A 179 -18.02 21.17 33.21
CA LEU A 179 -16.74 21.89 33.25
C LEU A 179 -16.84 23.37 32.85
N GLY A 180 -18.00 23.85 32.36
CA GLY A 180 -18.13 25.17 31.77
C GLY A 180 -17.22 25.38 30.56
N GLN A 181 -16.89 24.29 29.84
CA GLN A 181 -15.98 24.32 28.69
C GLN A 181 -16.74 24.58 27.39
N GLU A 182 -16.40 25.68 26.76
CA GLU A 182 -16.92 26.03 25.41
C GLU A 182 -16.27 25.18 24.33
N TYR A 183 -16.98 25.05 23.21
CA TYR A 183 -16.53 24.36 21.99
C TYR A 183 -17.18 24.98 20.74
N VAL A 184 -16.63 24.68 19.57
CA VAL A 184 -17.16 25.16 18.28
C VAL A 184 -18.25 24.21 17.77
N VAL A 185 -19.37 24.78 17.32
CA VAL A 185 -20.45 24.03 16.67
C VAL A 185 -20.29 24.18 15.15
N ASP A 186 -20.18 23.04 14.46
CA ASP A 186 -20.09 23.00 12.99
C ASP A 186 -21.49 23.10 12.38
N SER A 187 -21.71 24.11 11.53
CA SER A 187 -23.00 24.37 10.86
C SER A 187 -23.42 23.24 9.90
N THR A 188 -22.47 22.49 9.33
CA THR A 188 -22.75 21.41 8.37
C THR A 188 -23.32 20.13 8.99
N ASN A 189 -23.31 20.00 10.30
CA ASN A 189 -23.88 18.83 11.01
C ASN A 189 -25.41 18.70 10.86
N LEU A 190 -26.09 19.75 10.43
CA LEU A 190 -27.56 19.80 10.26
C LEU A 190 -28.01 19.38 8.85
N GLU A 191 -27.12 19.23 7.89
CA GLU A 191 -27.47 18.90 6.50
C GLU A 191 -27.64 17.38 6.32
N ASN A 192 -28.77 16.95 5.73
CA ASN A 192 -29.11 15.54 5.53
C ASN A 192 -28.63 14.97 4.17
N ASP A 193 -27.78 15.66 3.43
CA ASP A 193 -27.36 15.24 2.09
C ASP A 193 -26.42 14.04 2.11
N PHE A 194 -25.72 13.82 3.19
CA PHE A 194 -24.80 12.69 3.35
C PHE A 194 -25.50 11.47 3.96
N LYS A 195 -25.17 10.27 3.47
CA LYS A 195 -25.73 9.00 3.98
C LYS A 195 -25.58 8.84 5.51
N ARG A 196 -24.50 9.35 6.07
CA ARG A 196 -24.22 9.31 7.50
C ARG A 196 -25.19 10.18 8.29
N ASN A 197 -25.48 11.37 7.80
CA ASN A 197 -26.45 12.27 8.44
C ASN A 197 -27.88 11.71 8.39
N LYS A 198 -28.25 10.96 7.33
CA LYS A 198 -29.55 10.24 7.29
C LYS A 198 -29.65 9.16 8.35
N ILE A 199 -28.55 8.43 8.61
CA ILE A 199 -28.53 7.46 9.70
C ILE A 199 -28.68 8.16 11.03
N ARG A 200 -27.92 9.21 11.30
CA ARG A 200 -27.92 9.99 12.55
C ARG A 200 -29.27 10.66 12.82
N ASN A 201 -29.82 11.35 11.82
CA ASN A 201 -30.95 12.25 12.01
C ASN A 201 -32.31 11.57 11.78
N VAL A 202 -32.34 10.40 11.10
CA VAL A 202 -33.60 9.70 10.78
C VAL A 202 -33.59 8.28 11.35
N LEU A 203 -32.64 7.43 10.96
CA LEU A 203 -32.65 6.02 11.31
C LEU A 203 -32.52 5.80 12.84
N ILE A 204 -31.51 6.39 13.45
CA ILE A 204 -31.23 6.24 14.90
C ILE A 204 -32.40 6.77 15.74
N PRO A 205 -32.96 7.97 15.50
CA PRO A 205 -34.15 8.43 16.23
C PRO A 205 -35.37 7.50 16.08
N THR A 206 -35.61 6.97 14.86
CA THR A 206 -36.69 6.01 14.62
C THR A 206 -36.46 4.71 15.41
N LEU A 207 -35.21 4.22 15.48
CA LEU A 207 -34.89 3.04 16.28
C LEU A 207 -35.12 3.30 17.79
N ASN A 208 -34.76 4.47 18.28
CA ASN A 208 -35.02 4.87 19.67
C ASN A 208 -36.53 4.91 20.01
N GLU A 209 -37.33 5.41 19.06
CA GLU A 209 -38.78 5.46 19.25
C GLU A 209 -39.42 4.06 19.27
N LEU A 210 -39.02 3.19 18.34
CA LEU A 210 -39.62 1.86 18.18
C LEU A 210 -39.05 0.82 19.16
N PHE A 211 -37.78 0.95 19.50
CA PHE A 211 -37.02 0.00 20.33
C PHE A 211 -36.16 0.74 21.39
N PRO A 212 -36.72 1.25 22.48
CA PRO A 212 -35.99 2.10 23.43
C PRO A 212 -34.70 1.47 24.00
N ASP A 213 -34.64 0.13 24.08
CA ASP A 213 -33.49 -0.61 24.62
C ASP A 213 -32.51 -1.11 23.55
N TYR A 214 -32.66 -0.68 22.26
CA TYR A 214 -31.85 -1.21 21.15
C TYR A 214 -30.36 -0.99 21.37
N GLU A 215 -29.94 0.06 22.02
CA GLU A 215 -28.54 0.41 22.22
C GLU A 215 -27.78 -0.65 23.02
N ALA A 216 -28.37 -1.17 24.11
CA ALA A 216 -27.75 -2.24 24.89
C ALA A 216 -27.59 -3.53 24.06
N GLY A 217 -28.57 -3.83 23.22
CA GLY A 217 -28.50 -4.94 22.26
C GLY A 217 -27.42 -4.71 21.21
N MET A 218 -27.34 -3.49 20.67
CA MET A 218 -26.37 -3.10 19.68
C MET A 218 -24.94 -3.17 20.21
N MET A 219 -24.70 -2.67 21.43
CA MET A 219 -23.38 -2.76 22.08
C MET A 219 -22.92 -4.21 22.23
N ARG A 220 -23.79 -5.09 22.73
CA ARG A 220 -23.49 -6.53 22.82
C ARG A 220 -23.20 -7.15 21.45
N THR A 221 -23.96 -6.77 20.43
CA THR A 221 -23.75 -7.26 19.06
C THR A 221 -22.39 -6.85 18.54
N LEU A 222 -21.99 -5.58 18.69
CA LEU A 222 -20.68 -5.08 18.28
C LEU A 222 -19.53 -5.79 19.02
N GLN A 223 -19.67 -6.00 20.33
CA GLN A 223 -18.68 -6.74 21.13
C GLN A 223 -18.55 -8.20 20.68
N ASN A 224 -19.67 -8.88 20.45
CA ASN A 224 -19.67 -10.26 19.95
C ASN A 224 -19.03 -10.37 18.56
N LEU A 225 -19.39 -9.44 17.66
CA LEU A 225 -18.79 -9.38 16.32
C LEU A 225 -17.29 -9.10 16.38
N GLN A 226 -16.86 -8.23 17.32
CA GLN A 226 -15.43 -7.98 17.52
C GLN A 226 -14.69 -9.25 17.94
N GLY A 227 -15.21 -9.98 18.96
CA GLY A 227 -14.64 -11.24 19.41
C GLY A 227 -14.59 -12.30 18.29
N CYS A 228 -15.67 -12.43 17.51
CA CYS A 228 -15.69 -13.31 16.34
C CYS A 228 -14.66 -12.91 15.29
N ASN A 229 -14.53 -11.60 15.03
CA ASN A 229 -13.55 -11.10 14.07
C ASN A 229 -12.10 -11.33 14.54
N ASP A 230 -11.82 -11.15 15.82
CA ASP A 230 -10.47 -11.36 16.36
C ASP A 230 -10.07 -12.83 16.25
N PHE A 231 -10.98 -13.76 16.55
CA PHE A 231 -10.78 -15.18 16.32
C PHE A 231 -10.57 -15.50 14.83
N TYR A 232 -11.40 -14.92 13.96
CA TYR A 232 -11.28 -15.07 12.50
C TYR A 232 -9.94 -14.55 11.98
N GLN A 233 -9.49 -13.36 12.40
CA GLN A 233 -8.22 -12.80 11.97
C GLN A 233 -7.02 -13.64 12.48
N SER A 234 -7.10 -14.19 13.68
CA SER A 234 -6.08 -15.11 14.19
C SER A 234 -5.98 -16.36 13.32
N ALA A 235 -7.11 -16.96 12.93
CA ALA A 235 -7.13 -18.13 12.05
C ALA A 235 -6.60 -17.80 10.63
N VAL A 236 -6.92 -16.62 10.11
CA VAL A 236 -6.40 -16.15 8.81
C VAL A 236 -4.89 -15.96 8.87
N GLU A 237 -4.36 -15.39 9.96
CA GLU A 237 -2.91 -15.19 10.10
C GLU A 237 -2.16 -16.52 10.23
N GLU A 238 -2.68 -17.47 11.00
CA GLU A 238 -2.12 -18.81 11.05
C GLU A 238 -2.09 -19.48 9.67
N LEU A 239 -3.17 -19.30 8.90
CA LEU A 239 -3.25 -19.80 7.53
C LEU A 239 -2.22 -19.12 6.62
N ARG A 240 -2.07 -17.80 6.75
CA ARG A 240 -1.10 -17.00 5.99
C ARG A 240 0.34 -17.48 6.24
N VAL A 241 0.69 -17.70 7.51
CA VAL A 241 2.02 -18.23 7.88
C VAL A 241 2.28 -19.62 7.28
N LYS A 242 1.26 -20.46 7.15
CA LYS A 242 1.39 -21.81 6.58
C LYS A 242 1.41 -21.83 5.05
N ALA A 243 0.62 -20.97 4.42
CA ALA A 243 0.33 -21.05 2.99
C ALA A 243 1.08 -20.02 2.14
N VAL A 244 1.70 -18.99 2.73
CA VAL A 244 2.33 -17.90 1.96
C VAL A 244 3.84 -17.89 2.15
N ASP A 245 4.56 -18.12 1.04
CA ASP A 245 6.01 -18.00 0.97
C ASP A 245 6.42 -16.75 0.19
N LYS A 246 7.35 -15.96 0.72
CA LYS A 246 8.01 -14.89 -0.05
C LYS A 246 9.20 -15.50 -0.78
N THR A 247 9.11 -15.54 -2.10
CA THR A 247 10.20 -15.99 -2.96
C THR A 247 11.16 -14.82 -3.28
N GLN A 248 12.25 -15.11 -3.97
CA GLN A 248 13.16 -14.07 -4.47
C GLN A 248 12.43 -13.13 -5.45
N ASN A 249 12.85 -11.86 -5.54
CA ASN A 249 12.32 -10.82 -6.46
C ASN A 249 10.89 -10.36 -6.20
N ASP A 250 10.47 -10.21 -4.94
CA ASP A 250 9.14 -9.73 -4.54
C ASP A 250 7.96 -10.61 -5.03
N VAL A 251 8.24 -11.80 -5.49
CA VAL A 251 7.19 -12.77 -5.86
C VAL A 251 6.65 -13.43 -4.60
N VAL A 252 5.34 -13.45 -4.48
CA VAL A 252 4.65 -14.14 -3.38
C VAL A 252 4.03 -15.42 -3.91
N ARG A 253 4.39 -16.55 -3.30
CA ARG A 253 3.80 -17.85 -3.60
C ARG A 253 2.77 -18.23 -2.56
N VAL A 254 1.55 -18.53 -2.99
CA VAL A 254 0.51 -19.12 -2.15
C VAL A 254 0.41 -20.61 -2.47
N VAL A 255 0.66 -21.44 -1.46
CA VAL A 255 0.60 -22.91 -1.53
C VAL A 255 -0.83 -23.36 -1.21
N LEU A 256 -1.66 -23.55 -2.23
CA LEU A 256 -3.08 -23.83 -2.10
C LEU A 256 -3.39 -25.22 -1.52
N ASP A 257 -2.44 -26.17 -1.55
CA ASP A 257 -2.59 -27.48 -0.89
C ASP A 257 -2.78 -27.33 0.63
N GLN A 258 -2.21 -26.30 1.25
CA GLN A 258 -2.36 -26.01 2.68
C GLN A 258 -3.81 -25.66 3.07
N ILE A 259 -4.62 -25.26 2.10
CA ILE A 259 -6.05 -24.95 2.30
C ILE A 259 -7.00 -25.99 1.72
N SER A 260 -6.49 -27.04 1.07
CA SER A 260 -7.29 -28.09 0.45
C SER A 260 -8.18 -28.85 1.46
N SER A 261 -7.73 -28.96 2.71
CA SER A 261 -8.49 -29.59 3.81
C SER A 261 -9.66 -28.74 4.33
N ILE A 262 -9.72 -27.45 3.96
CA ILE A 262 -10.81 -26.56 4.35
C ILE A 262 -12.00 -26.83 3.44
N THR A 263 -13.00 -27.55 3.94
CA THR A 263 -14.21 -27.89 3.18
C THR A 263 -15.23 -26.76 3.19
N ALA A 264 -15.37 -26.04 4.29
CA ALA A 264 -16.27 -24.91 4.42
C ALA A 264 -15.48 -23.59 4.44
N GLY A 265 -15.79 -22.68 3.52
CA GLY A 265 -15.14 -21.37 3.46
C GLY A 265 -13.76 -21.35 2.77
N ARG A 266 -13.41 -22.38 1.96
CA ARG A 266 -12.17 -22.41 1.18
C ARG A 266 -12.02 -21.19 0.27
N GLU A 267 -13.10 -20.76 -0.38
CA GLU A 267 -13.13 -19.56 -1.19
C GLU A 267 -12.80 -18.30 -0.36
N THR A 268 -13.38 -18.19 0.84
CA THR A 268 -13.07 -17.09 1.77
C THR A 268 -11.61 -17.14 2.21
N ALA A 269 -11.06 -18.33 2.47
CA ALA A 269 -9.64 -18.49 2.81
C ALA A 269 -8.74 -18.02 1.66
N ILE A 270 -9.05 -18.41 0.41
CA ILE A 270 -8.34 -17.91 -0.78
C ILE A 270 -8.40 -16.40 -0.85
N PHE A 271 -9.60 -15.81 -0.72
CA PHE A 271 -9.80 -14.37 -0.75
C PHE A 271 -8.92 -13.64 0.28
N GLU A 272 -8.90 -14.12 1.53
CA GLU A 272 -8.08 -13.53 2.60
C GLU A 272 -6.58 -13.58 2.31
N LEU A 273 -6.11 -14.60 1.57
CA LEU A 273 -4.70 -14.72 1.19
C LEU A 273 -4.31 -13.79 0.02
N ILE A 274 -5.28 -13.42 -0.85
CA ILE A 274 -4.98 -12.67 -2.09
C ILE A 274 -5.47 -11.22 -2.10
N LYS A 275 -6.37 -10.82 -1.19
CA LYS A 275 -7.01 -9.48 -1.20
C LYS A 275 -6.01 -8.31 -1.12
N ASP A 276 -4.92 -8.47 -0.37
CA ASP A 276 -3.89 -7.44 -0.17
C ASP A 276 -3.12 -7.14 -1.48
N TYR A 277 -3.15 -8.08 -2.42
CA TYR A 277 -2.58 -7.96 -3.76
C TYR A 277 -3.58 -7.41 -4.80
N GLY A 278 -4.74 -6.91 -4.33
CA GLY A 278 -5.74 -6.24 -5.16
C GLY A 278 -6.72 -7.16 -5.90
N PHE A 279 -6.73 -8.47 -5.59
CA PHE A 279 -7.72 -9.42 -6.09
C PHE A 279 -9.02 -9.34 -5.30
N ASN A 280 -10.13 -9.63 -5.93
CA ASN A 280 -11.47 -9.57 -5.36
C ASN A 280 -12.07 -10.97 -5.09
N SER A 281 -13.30 -11.02 -4.54
CA SER A 281 -13.97 -12.27 -4.23
C SER A 281 -14.30 -13.13 -5.47
N GLN A 282 -14.53 -12.50 -6.63
CA GLN A 282 -14.77 -13.25 -7.87
C GLN A 282 -13.49 -13.94 -8.36
N ASP A 283 -12.33 -13.34 -8.13
CA ASP A 283 -11.05 -13.97 -8.43
C ASP A 283 -10.81 -15.17 -7.52
N ALA A 284 -11.15 -15.06 -6.23
CA ALA A 284 -11.09 -16.18 -5.29
C ALA A 284 -12.02 -17.35 -5.69
N GLU A 285 -13.25 -17.04 -6.12
CA GLU A 285 -14.19 -18.04 -6.64
C GLU A 285 -13.61 -18.76 -7.88
N ARG A 286 -13.03 -18.02 -8.84
CA ARG A 286 -12.41 -18.61 -10.03
C ARG A 286 -11.21 -19.49 -9.69
N ILE A 287 -10.35 -19.04 -8.77
CA ILE A 287 -9.21 -19.83 -8.28
C ILE A 287 -9.72 -21.12 -7.61
N ASN A 288 -10.75 -21.01 -6.77
CA ASN A 288 -11.34 -22.15 -6.09
C ASN A 288 -11.89 -23.18 -7.08
N LYS A 289 -12.60 -22.76 -8.12
CA LYS A 289 -13.09 -23.65 -9.19
C LYS A 289 -11.95 -24.35 -9.93
N CYS A 290 -10.86 -23.64 -10.20
CA CYS A 290 -9.68 -24.24 -10.87
C CYS A 290 -9.03 -25.35 -10.04
N LEU A 291 -9.10 -25.29 -8.71
CA LEU A 291 -8.57 -26.35 -7.83
C LEU A 291 -9.41 -27.63 -7.89
N ASP A 292 -10.70 -27.51 -8.16
CA ASP A 292 -11.61 -28.68 -8.27
C ASP A 292 -11.54 -29.35 -9.65
N GLU A 293 -11.00 -28.68 -10.68
CA GLU A 293 -10.99 -29.11 -12.09
C GLU A 293 -9.70 -29.82 -12.52
N ASP A 294 -8.76 -30.18 -11.64
CA ASP A 294 -7.45 -30.78 -11.98
C ASP A 294 -6.71 -30.05 -13.13
N CYS A 295 -6.72 -28.73 -13.10
CA CYS A 295 -6.15 -27.91 -14.17
C CYS A 295 -4.63 -28.07 -14.28
N THR A 296 -4.17 -28.74 -15.34
CA THR A 296 -2.73 -28.89 -15.66
C THR A 296 -2.16 -27.66 -16.38
N GLU A 297 -3.01 -26.80 -16.96
CA GLU A 297 -2.61 -25.58 -17.66
C GLU A 297 -2.46 -24.41 -16.69
N THR A 298 -1.50 -23.53 -16.99
CA THR A 298 -1.33 -22.28 -16.20
C THR A 298 -2.49 -21.35 -16.47
N ARG A 299 -3.18 -20.91 -15.44
CA ARG A 299 -4.23 -19.88 -15.50
C ARG A 299 -3.73 -18.58 -14.92
N THR A 300 -4.06 -17.47 -15.59
CA THR A 300 -3.62 -16.13 -15.22
C THR A 300 -4.78 -15.29 -14.70
N PHE A 301 -4.55 -14.58 -13.60
CA PHE A 301 -5.47 -13.64 -12.97
C PHE A 301 -4.80 -12.28 -12.90
N LEU A 302 -5.56 -11.20 -13.13
CA LEU A 302 -5.06 -9.83 -13.14
C LEU A 302 -5.81 -8.98 -12.14
N SER A 303 -5.09 -8.26 -11.29
CA SER A 303 -5.60 -7.18 -10.47
C SER A 303 -4.99 -5.84 -10.92
N HIS A 304 -5.39 -4.74 -10.29
CA HIS A 304 -4.79 -3.43 -10.54
C HIS A 304 -3.37 -3.29 -9.95
N LYS A 305 -2.94 -4.21 -9.08
CA LYS A 305 -1.62 -4.20 -8.42
C LYS A 305 -0.72 -5.33 -8.87
N CYS A 306 -1.31 -6.48 -9.17
CA CYS A 306 -0.57 -7.73 -9.36
C CYS A 306 -1.14 -8.58 -10.48
N GLU A 307 -0.28 -9.42 -11.06
CA GLU A 307 -0.64 -10.55 -11.91
C GLU A 307 -0.38 -11.84 -11.11
N ALA A 308 -1.30 -12.81 -11.17
CA ALA A 308 -1.14 -14.10 -10.50
C ALA A 308 -1.25 -15.26 -11.48
N HIS A 309 -0.39 -16.26 -11.31
CA HIS A 309 -0.36 -17.47 -12.12
C HIS A 309 -0.63 -18.68 -11.25
N LEU A 310 -1.74 -19.36 -11.52
CA LEU A 310 -2.09 -20.63 -10.91
C LEU A 310 -1.58 -21.77 -11.78
N LYS A 311 -0.74 -22.63 -11.21
CA LYS A 311 -0.27 -23.86 -11.83
C LYS A 311 -0.11 -24.94 -10.77
N ASN A 312 -0.75 -26.06 -10.98
CA ASN A 312 -0.86 -27.14 -10.01
C ASN A 312 -1.24 -26.61 -8.63
N SER A 313 -1.25 -26.61 -7.63
CA SER A 313 -1.65 -25.97 -6.37
C SER A 313 -0.81 -24.76 -5.94
N PHE A 314 -0.04 -24.16 -6.84
CA PHE A 314 0.75 -22.97 -6.57
C PHE A 314 0.15 -21.76 -7.26
N LEU A 315 -0.12 -20.70 -6.50
CA LEU A 315 -0.50 -19.40 -7.03
C LEU A 315 0.66 -18.43 -6.81
N ASP A 316 1.40 -18.14 -7.87
CA ASP A 316 2.50 -17.19 -7.87
C ASP A 316 1.98 -15.80 -8.22
N ILE A 317 2.15 -14.83 -7.28
CA ILE A 317 1.66 -13.46 -7.40
C ILE A 317 2.85 -12.55 -7.67
N TYR A 318 2.77 -11.79 -8.75
CA TYR A 318 3.80 -10.89 -9.25
C TYR A 318 3.32 -9.45 -9.16
N PRO A 319 4.07 -8.51 -8.59
CA PRO A 319 3.69 -7.10 -8.62
C PRO A 319 3.74 -6.54 -10.03
N ILE A 320 2.74 -5.76 -10.44
CA ILE A 320 2.78 -5.00 -11.68
C ILE A 320 3.65 -3.77 -11.41
N ARG A 321 4.86 -3.77 -11.96
CA ARG A 321 5.74 -2.61 -11.90
C ARG A 321 5.37 -1.67 -13.04
N ASN A 322 4.78 -0.53 -12.71
CA ASN A 322 4.53 0.57 -13.66
C ASN A 322 5.78 1.42 -13.91
N GLU A 323 6.91 1.05 -13.36
CA GLU A 323 8.15 1.77 -13.60
C GLU A 323 8.59 1.50 -15.04
N VAL A 324 8.65 2.56 -15.82
CA VAL A 324 9.48 2.62 -17.03
C VAL A 324 10.88 2.28 -16.53
N ALA A 325 11.35 1.07 -16.85
CA ALA A 325 12.68 0.62 -16.43
C ALA A 325 13.67 1.73 -16.78
N ASP A 326 14.42 2.21 -15.78
CA ASP A 326 15.36 3.32 -15.94
C ASP A 326 16.23 3.08 -17.17
N VAL A 327 16.19 4.02 -18.10
CA VAL A 327 17.04 4.00 -19.28
C VAL A 327 18.44 4.41 -18.82
N LYS A 328 19.36 3.45 -18.81
CA LYS A 328 20.77 3.72 -18.48
C LYS A 328 21.59 3.75 -19.76
N CYS A 329 22.22 4.89 -20.03
CA CYS A 329 23.23 4.98 -21.09
C CYS A 329 24.59 4.62 -20.48
N LEU A 330 25.25 3.63 -21.06
CA LEU A 330 26.54 3.12 -20.60
C LEU A 330 27.59 3.32 -21.73
N ASN A 331 28.67 4.01 -21.42
CA ASN A 331 29.84 4.02 -22.28
C ASN A 331 30.71 2.80 -21.95
N VAL A 332 30.96 1.94 -22.95
CA VAL A 332 31.72 0.71 -22.72
C VAL A 332 33.15 1.02 -22.29
N ASN A 333 33.76 2.12 -22.79
CA ASN A 333 35.08 2.54 -22.35
C ASN A 333 35.14 2.88 -20.88
N ASP A 334 34.08 3.55 -20.35
CA ASP A 334 33.99 3.87 -18.94
C ASP A 334 33.82 2.61 -18.08
N LEU A 335 33.07 1.60 -18.59
CA LEU A 335 32.92 0.31 -17.90
C LEU A 335 34.25 -0.47 -17.84
N LEU A 336 35.13 -0.30 -18.84
CA LEU A 336 36.44 -0.93 -18.86
C LEU A 336 37.44 -0.26 -17.91
N GLU A 337 37.36 1.09 -17.74
CA GLU A 337 38.33 1.88 -16.96
C GLU A 337 38.01 1.93 -15.46
N GLN A 338 36.74 2.03 -15.08
CA GLN A 338 36.35 2.39 -13.71
C GLN A 338 35.65 1.28 -12.92
N GLY A 339 35.26 0.17 -13.57
CA GLY A 339 34.47 -0.88 -12.89
C GLY A 339 33.25 -0.27 -12.17
N ASN A 340 32.38 0.42 -12.91
CA ASN A 340 31.30 1.25 -12.37
C ASN A 340 30.41 0.44 -11.42
N ASP A 341 30.47 0.74 -10.11
CA ASP A 341 29.79 -0.07 -9.06
C ASP A 341 28.25 -0.05 -9.17
N ASP A 342 27.69 0.97 -9.83
CA ASP A 342 26.23 1.12 -10.04
C ASP A 342 25.71 0.50 -11.35
N SER A 343 26.58 -0.15 -12.14
CA SER A 343 26.17 -0.78 -13.42
C SER A 343 25.76 -2.24 -13.20
N GLU A 344 24.64 -2.65 -13.79
CA GLU A 344 24.23 -4.06 -13.86
C GLU A 344 25.05 -4.89 -14.85
N LEU A 345 25.93 -4.26 -15.62
CA LEU A 345 26.83 -4.89 -16.57
C LEU A 345 28.30 -4.68 -16.18
N VAL A 346 29.10 -5.72 -16.42
CA VAL A 346 30.56 -5.68 -16.28
C VAL A 346 31.18 -5.93 -17.65
N ALA A 347 32.19 -5.15 -17.99
CA ALA A 347 32.94 -5.27 -19.26
C ALA A 347 34.39 -5.66 -19.00
N SER A 348 34.92 -6.50 -19.85
CA SER A 348 36.37 -6.82 -19.91
C SER A 348 36.81 -7.15 -21.35
N ILE A 349 38.05 -6.84 -21.66
CA ILE A 349 38.65 -7.28 -22.93
C ILE A 349 39.46 -8.55 -22.67
N GLU A 350 39.14 -9.62 -23.37
CA GLU A 350 39.80 -10.91 -23.24
C GLU A 350 40.40 -11.36 -24.58
N THR A 351 41.35 -12.25 -24.52
CA THR A 351 42.02 -12.82 -25.72
C THR A 351 41.57 -14.25 -25.98
N LYS A 352 41.52 -14.66 -27.23
CA LYS A 352 41.27 -16.05 -27.64
C LYS A 352 42.31 -16.56 -28.63
N ALA A 353 42.47 -17.86 -28.69
CA ALA A 353 43.35 -18.46 -29.65
C ALA A 353 42.81 -18.30 -31.09
N LYS A 354 43.67 -17.96 -32.02
CA LYS A 354 43.31 -17.85 -33.44
C LYS A 354 42.72 -19.15 -33.98
N GLY A 355 41.57 -19.08 -34.62
CA GLY A 355 40.88 -20.27 -35.14
C GLY A 355 39.90 -20.92 -34.11
N GLN A 356 39.83 -20.47 -32.90
CA GLN A 356 38.92 -20.99 -31.89
C GLN A 356 37.47 -20.57 -32.23
N LYS A 357 36.56 -21.54 -32.40
CA LYS A 357 35.15 -21.31 -32.76
C LYS A 357 34.26 -21.09 -31.53
N MET A 358 34.59 -21.68 -30.38
CA MET A 358 33.84 -21.54 -29.12
C MET A 358 34.71 -20.83 -28.10
N ILE A 359 34.14 -19.83 -27.41
CA ILE A 359 34.79 -19.09 -26.34
C ILE A 359 34.27 -19.67 -25.01
N PRO A 360 35.13 -20.24 -24.15
CA PRO A 360 34.72 -20.77 -22.87
C PRO A 360 34.09 -19.67 -21.99
N GLY A 361 33.04 -20.01 -21.26
CA GLY A 361 32.35 -19.07 -20.34
C GLY A 361 31.38 -18.10 -21.00
N ILE A 362 31.17 -18.16 -22.32
CA ILE A 362 30.18 -17.37 -23.05
C ILE A 362 28.95 -18.24 -23.29
N ASP A 363 27.86 -17.95 -22.56
CA ASP A 363 26.59 -18.69 -22.64
C ASP A 363 25.52 -18.00 -23.50
N GLY A 364 25.80 -16.76 -23.95
CA GLY A 364 24.86 -15.94 -24.70
C GLY A 364 23.62 -15.49 -23.96
N ARG A 365 23.56 -15.78 -22.68
CA ARG A 365 22.45 -15.39 -21.78
C ARG A 365 22.90 -14.44 -20.67
N LYS A 366 23.75 -14.89 -19.76
CA LYS A 366 24.36 -14.08 -18.70
C LYS A 366 25.67 -13.41 -19.12
N THR A 367 26.32 -13.97 -20.10
CA THR A 367 27.60 -13.48 -20.63
C THR A 367 27.61 -13.56 -22.14
N ILE A 368 28.01 -12.46 -22.80
CA ILE A 368 28.17 -12.37 -24.25
C ILE A 368 29.57 -11.92 -24.61
N ALA A 369 30.01 -12.30 -25.84
CA ALA A 369 31.24 -11.83 -26.44
C ALA A 369 30.92 -11.02 -27.70
N LEU A 370 31.49 -9.83 -27.80
CA LEU A 370 31.35 -8.90 -28.92
C LEU A 370 32.72 -8.62 -29.54
N ASN A 371 32.75 -8.34 -30.84
CA ASN A 371 33.95 -7.88 -31.52
C ASN A 371 34.37 -6.52 -30.93
N VAL A 372 35.68 -6.32 -30.72
CA VAL A 372 36.25 -5.08 -30.16
C VAL A 372 36.00 -3.84 -31.02
N ASP A 373 35.62 -4.02 -32.28
CA ASP A 373 35.32 -2.91 -33.20
C ASP A 373 34.12 -2.07 -32.69
N ILE A 374 33.25 -2.64 -31.88
CA ILE A 374 32.16 -1.91 -31.20
C ILE A 374 32.69 -0.69 -30.42
N LEU A 375 33.89 -0.76 -29.85
CA LEU A 375 34.50 0.34 -29.11
C LEU A 375 34.83 1.54 -30.00
N LYS A 376 35.05 1.31 -31.31
CA LYS A 376 35.36 2.34 -32.29
C LYS A 376 34.11 2.85 -33.01
N GLU A 377 33.18 1.94 -33.32
CA GLU A 377 32.01 2.23 -34.13
C GLU A 377 30.83 2.74 -33.29
N ASN A 378 30.60 2.13 -32.13
CA ASN A 378 29.47 2.47 -31.25
C ASN A 378 29.73 2.09 -29.80
N PRO A 379 30.50 2.90 -29.05
CA PRO A 379 30.83 2.60 -27.65
C PRO A 379 29.68 2.87 -26.65
N LEU A 380 28.55 3.43 -27.11
CA LEU A 380 27.42 3.76 -26.27
C LEU A 380 26.34 2.69 -26.33
N LEU A 381 26.04 2.10 -25.19
CA LEU A 381 24.97 1.11 -25.01
C LEU A 381 23.83 1.71 -24.18
N ILE A 382 22.61 1.36 -24.53
CA ILE A 382 21.40 1.71 -23.80
C ILE A 382 20.85 0.45 -23.14
N VAL A 383 20.83 0.41 -21.82
CA VAL A 383 20.17 -0.65 -21.04
C VAL A 383 18.80 -0.15 -20.61
N ARG A 384 17.74 -0.81 -21.05
CA ARG A 384 16.35 -0.41 -20.81
C ARG A 384 15.39 -1.58 -20.77
N GLY A 385 14.17 -1.33 -20.37
CA GLY A 385 13.05 -2.24 -20.65
C GLY A 385 12.85 -2.43 -22.15
N TRP A 386 12.39 -3.61 -22.56
CA TRP A 386 12.04 -3.83 -23.97
C TRP A 386 10.80 -3.02 -24.37
N LYS A 387 10.65 -2.72 -25.65
CA LYS A 387 9.50 -2.00 -26.22
C LYS A 387 8.84 -2.85 -27.31
N GLN A 388 7.53 -2.63 -27.50
CA GLN A 388 6.84 -3.25 -28.64
C GLN A 388 7.47 -2.78 -29.95
N GLY A 389 7.81 -3.74 -30.81
CA GLY A 389 8.54 -3.47 -32.08
C GLY A 389 10.05 -3.70 -31.99
N ASP A 390 10.65 -3.89 -30.82
CA ASP A 390 12.05 -4.24 -30.67
C ASP A 390 12.38 -5.50 -31.47
N ARG A 391 13.49 -5.44 -32.18
CA ARG A 391 14.00 -6.55 -32.99
C ARG A 391 15.43 -6.90 -32.59
N ILE A 392 15.72 -8.18 -32.68
CA ILE A 392 17.06 -8.73 -32.47
C ILE A 392 17.39 -9.66 -33.63
N SER A 393 18.65 -9.74 -34.01
CA SER A 393 19.17 -10.70 -34.97
C SER A 393 19.86 -11.86 -34.24
N PRO A 394 19.13 -12.92 -33.79
CA PRO A 394 19.67 -13.89 -32.85
C PRO A 394 20.88 -14.63 -33.41
N TYR A 395 21.89 -14.88 -32.56
CA TYR A 395 23.05 -15.67 -32.95
C TYR A 395 22.64 -17.09 -33.42
N GLY A 396 23.13 -17.53 -34.57
CA GLY A 396 22.79 -18.83 -35.16
C GLY A 396 21.50 -18.86 -35.99
N MET A 397 20.81 -17.74 -36.19
CA MET A 397 19.63 -17.64 -37.06
C MET A 397 19.87 -16.71 -38.26
N LYS A 398 19.17 -16.96 -39.38
CA LYS A 398 19.13 -16.04 -40.51
C LYS A 398 17.98 -15.05 -40.34
N GLY A 399 18.25 -13.74 -40.45
CA GLY A 399 17.25 -12.67 -40.35
C GLY A 399 17.10 -12.09 -38.91
N SER A 400 16.11 -11.22 -38.72
CA SER A 400 15.78 -10.61 -37.46
C SER A 400 14.43 -11.14 -36.94
N LYS A 401 14.23 -11.14 -35.62
CA LYS A 401 13.03 -11.58 -34.94
C LYS A 401 12.55 -10.51 -33.99
N LEU A 402 11.23 -10.38 -33.79
CA LEU A 402 10.71 -9.53 -32.75
C LEU A 402 11.07 -10.08 -31.35
N VAL A 403 11.43 -9.21 -30.44
CA VAL A 403 11.69 -9.58 -29.03
C VAL A 403 10.46 -10.20 -28.39
N SER A 404 9.25 -9.70 -28.72
CA SER A 404 7.98 -10.30 -28.30
C SER A 404 7.82 -11.77 -28.72
N ASP A 405 8.25 -12.12 -29.95
CA ASP A 405 8.18 -13.50 -30.44
C ASP A 405 9.22 -14.39 -29.75
N LEU A 406 10.39 -13.81 -29.41
CA LEU A 406 11.39 -14.51 -28.62
C LEU A 406 10.87 -14.88 -27.23
N PHE A 407 10.10 -14.00 -26.60
CA PHE A 407 9.44 -14.29 -25.33
C PHE A 407 8.37 -15.36 -25.46
N ALA A 408 7.57 -15.32 -26.53
CA ALA A 408 6.53 -16.33 -26.80
C ALA A 408 7.14 -17.72 -26.97
N ASP A 409 8.21 -17.86 -27.75
CA ASP A 409 8.91 -19.13 -27.95
C ASP A 409 9.50 -19.70 -26.65
N ASN A 410 9.93 -18.83 -25.74
CA ASN A 410 10.50 -19.23 -24.45
C ASN A 410 9.43 -19.27 -23.33
N LYS A 411 8.15 -19.14 -23.68
CA LYS A 411 7.01 -19.21 -22.76
C LYS A 411 7.12 -18.25 -21.56
N PHE A 412 7.63 -17.04 -21.84
CA PHE A 412 7.72 -16.00 -20.81
C PHE A 412 6.33 -15.61 -20.33
N THR A 413 6.17 -15.51 -19.00
CA THR A 413 4.98 -14.95 -18.36
C THR A 413 4.90 -13.44 -18.63
N SER A 414 3.74 -12.82 -18.42
CA SER A 414 3.59 -11.37 -18.55
C SER A 414 4.56 -10.64 -17.62
N TYR A 415 4.73 -11.12 -16.38
CA TYR A 415 5.72 -10.59 -15.45
C TYR A 415 7.14 -10.63 -16.00
N GLN A 416 7.57 -11.79 -16.51
CA GLN A 416 8.91 -11.93 -17.10
C GLN A 416 9.12 -11.01 -18.31
N LYS A 417 8.05 -10.78 -19.11
CA LYS A 417 8.09 -9.81 -20.20
C LYS A 417 8.25 -8.38 -19.69
N HIS A 418 7.46 -7.97 -18.67
CA HIS A 418 7.54 -6.62 -18.10
C HIS A 418 8.88 -6.34 -17.40
N SER A 419 9.49 -7.34 -16.78
CA SER A 419 10.78 -7.22 -16.13
C SER A 419 11.97 -7.43 -17.05
N ALA A 420 11.74 -7.84 -18.32
CA ALA A 420 12.81 -8.12 -19.26
C ALA A 420 13.55 -6.83 -19.67
N ARG A 421 14.86 -6.89 -19.63
CA ARG A 421 15.73 -5.79 -20.03
C ARG A 421 16.50 -6.17 -21.29
N VAL A 422 16.76 -5.14 -22.10
CA VAL A 422 17.54 -5.25 -23.34
C VAL A 422 18.70 -4.29 -23.32
N VAL A 423 19.75 -4.68 -24.00
CA VAL A 423 20.89 -3.81 -24.36
C VAL A 423 20.75 -3.47 -25.82
N ALA A 424 20.64 -2.19 -26.15
CA ALA A 424 20.55 -1.66 -27.50
C ALA A 424 21.74 -0.75 -27.78
N LEU A 425 22.07 -0.59 -29.05
CA LEU A 425 23.03 0.40 -29.49
C LEU A 425 22.43 1.81 -29.42
N ALA A 426 23.21 2.82 -29.08
CA ALA A 426 22.80 4.20 -29.25
C ALA A 426 23.04 4.63 -30.71
N SER A 427 22.07 5.31 -31.35
CA SER A 427 22.29 5.92 -32.66
C SER A 427 22.93 7.30 -32.53
N GLU A 428 23.57 7.79 -33.60
CA GLU A 428 24.22 9.12 -33.65
C GLU A 428 23.25 10.28 -33.38
N GLU A 429 21.93 10.07 -33.56
CA GLU A 429 20.89 11.09 -33.32
C GLU A 429 20.30 10.99 -31.91
N GLY A 430 20.87 10.18 -31.01
CA GLY A 430 20.31 9.94 -29.66
C GLY A 430 19.06 9.04 -29.69
N CYS A 431 18.67 8.50 -30.85
CA CYS A 431 17.63 7.51 -30.99
C CYS A 431 18.16 6.11 -30.69
N GLU A 432 17.27 5.25 -30.18
CA GLU A 432 17.61 3.87 -29.86
C GLU A 432 17.82 3.04 -31.12
N GLY A 433 18.97 2.38 -31.21
CA GLY A 433 19.33 1.46 -32.29
C GLY A 433 18.85 0.02 -32.06
N GLU A 434 19.45 -0.92 -32.81
CA GLU A 434 19.09 -2.34 -32.74
C GLU A 434 19.44 -2.96 -31.38
N VAL A 435 18.59 -3.87 -30.91
CA VAL A 435 18.84 -4.66 -29.69
C VAL A 435 19.94 -5.69 -29.97
N ILE A 436 21.03 -5.59 -29.20
CA ILE A 436 22.17 -6.52 -29.31
C ILE A 436 22.13 -7.65 -28.28
N TRP A 437 21.37 -7.46 -27.18
CA TRP A 437 21.23 -8.47 -26.16
C TRP A 437 19.91 -8.34 -25.44
N VAL A 438 19.17 -9.44 -25.30
CA VAL A 438 18.07 -9.59 -24.38
C VAL A 438 18.63 -10.30 -23.15
N LEU A 439 18.73 -9.59 -22.03
CA LEU A 439 19.38 -10.07 -20.80
C LEU A 439 18.74 -11.40 -20.33
N ASN A 440 19.55 -12.32 -19.87
CA ASN A 440 19.17 -13.67 -19.44
C ASN A 440 18.51 -14.55 -20.51
N LEU A 441 18.44 -14.10 -21.78
CA LEU A 441 17.75 -14.84 -22.83
C LEU A 441 18.60 -15.10 -24.06
N ARG A 442 19.01 -14.05 -24.79
CA ARG A 442 19.66 -14.24 -26.11
C ARG A 442 20.50 -13.05 -26.54
N ALA A 443 21.67 -13.33 -27.13
CA ALA A 443 22.50 -12.33 -27.80
C ALA A 443 22.22 -12.23 -29.31
N SER A 444 22.47 -11.05 -29.88
CA SER A 444 22.46 -10.80 -31.31
C SER A 444 23.75 -11.32 -31.98
N ARG A 445 23.68 -11.57 -33.28
CA ARG A 445 24.85 -11.83 -34.11
C ARG A 445 25.62 -10.57 -34.53
N HIS A 446 25.05 -9.38 -34.31
CA HIS A 446 25.73 -8.11 -34.50
C HIS A 446 26.94 -8.04 -33.58
N TYR A 447 28.07 -7.62 -34.11
CA TYR A 447 29.37 -7.64 -33.45
C TYR A 447 29.78 -9.02 -32.90
N ALA A 448 29.29 -10.12 -33.51
CA ALA A 448 29.75 -11.45 -33.13
C ALA A 448 31.25 -11.60 -33.41
N VAL A 449 31.95 -12.24 -32.47
CA VAL A 449 33.39 -12.47 -32.59
C VAL A 449 33.68 -13.41 -33.74
N GLY A 450 34.48 -12.97 -34.70
CA GLY A 450 34.91 -13.74 -35.86
C GLY A 450 35.92 -14.84 -35.49
N VAL A 451 36.10 -15.83 -36.39
CA VAL A 451 37.03 -16.94 -36.16
C VAL A 451 38.49 -16.44 -36.06
N ASN A 452 38.80 -15.37 -36.80
CA ASN A 452 40.17 -14.80 -36.92
C ASN A 452 40.46 -13.70 -35.86
N ASP A 453 39.46 -13.27 -35.06
CA ASP A 453 39.70 -12.27 -34.06
C ASP A 453 40.52 -12.85 -32.92
N GLU A 454 41.49 -12.11 -32.43
CA GLU A 454 42.40 -12.53 -31.35
C GLU A 454 41.97 -11.94 -29.99
N SER A 455 41.11 -10.92 -30.01
CA SER A 455 40.54 -10.29 -28.80
C SER A 455 39.04 -10.06 -28.95
N TYR A 456 38.33 -10.00 -27.84
CA TYR A 456 36.91 -9.74 -27.79
C TYR A 456 36.54 -8.96 -26.54
N LEU A 457 35.44 -8.20 -26.63
CA LEU A 457 34.80 -7.56 -25.52
C LEU A 457 33.83 -8.56 -24.87
N LYS A 458 34.04 -8.87 -23.60
CA LYS A 458 33.14 -9.67 -22.79
C LYS A 458 32.23 -8.75 -21.97
N LEU A 459 30.93 -8.91 -22.11
CA LEU A 459 29.94 -8.29 -21.27
C LEU A 459 29.24 -9.35 -20.42
N SER A 460 29.13 -9.13 -19.11
CA SER A 460 28.48 -10.03 -18.15
C SER A 460 27.49 -9.27 -17.30
N ILE A 461 26.41 -9.94 -16.92
CA ILE A 461 25.48 -9.42 -15.90
C ILE A 461 26.19 -9.53 -14.55
N ARG A 462 26.17 -8.45 -13.76
CA ARG A 462 26.70 -8.45 -12.40
C ARG A 462 25.80 -9.33 -11.52
N GLU A 463 26.38 -10.22 -10.75
CA GLU A 463 25.68 -11.10 -9.80
C GLU A 463 25.39 -10.40 -8.48
#